data_bf3b210e84b2eeb1a6a804e2fa3ddcfb
#
_entry.id   bf3b210e84b2eeb1a6a804e2fa3ddcfb
#
_cell.length_a   1.000
_cell.length_b   1.000
_cell.length_c   1.000
_cell.angle_alpha   90.00
_cell.angle_beta   90.00
_cell.angle_gamma   90.00
#
_symmetry.space_group_name_H-M   'P 1'
#
loop_
_entity.id
_entity.type
_entity.pdbx_description
1 polymer ?
#
loop_
_entity_poly.entity_id
_entity_poly.type
_entity_poly.pdbx_seq_one_letter_code
_entity_poly.pdbx_strand_id
1 'polypeptide(L)'
;YNDLWSGTVINILNGFQKSINLWKNNSRVKTFKVYADNIPICFLELEDIMGCQYIDLSDLIGPGAEIIRLEIYDVYRGEKWKDVCISDIFFSSAG
;
A
#
# COMPACT_ATOMS: atom_id res chain seq x y z
N TYR A 1 1.30 4.89 -6.99
CA TYR A 1 1.26 6.04 -6.10
C TYR A 1 2.65 6.66 -5.96
N ASN A 2 2.76 7.93 -6.20
CA ASN A 2 4.01 8.67 -6.08
C ASN A 2 3.85 9.79 -5.05
N ASP A 3 4.81 9.91 -4.14
CA ASP A 3 4.78 10.98 -3.16
C ASP A 3 6.20 11.35 -2.73
N LEU A 4 6.35 12.58 -2.23
CA LEU A 4 7.58 13.00 -1.59
C LEU A 4 7.76 12.24 -0.27
N TRP A 5 8.93 11.74 -0.06
CA TRP A 5 9.28 10.96 1.10
C TRP A 5 9.29 11.83 2.36
N SER A 6 8.38 11.59 3.28
CA SER A 6 8.30 12.36 4.52
C SER A 6 8.33 11.49 5.79
N GLY A 7 8.32 10.17 5.64
CA GLY A 7 8.35 9.24 6.75
C GLY A 7 8.64 7.84 6.26
N THR A 8 8.86 6.92 7.19
CA THR A 8 9.27 5.56 6.89
C THR A 8 8.16 4.53 7.04
N VAL A 9 7.04 4.92 7.61
CA VAL A 9 5.90 4.03 7.82
C VAL A 9 4.83 4.30 6.78
N ILE A 10 4.46 3.27 6.02
CA ILE A 10 3.31 3.32 5.12
C ILE A 10 2.08 2.89 5.90
N ASN A 11 1.03 3.70 5.84
CA ASN A 11 -0.26 3.42 6.47
C ASN A 11 -1.26 3.21 5.34
N ILE A 12 -1.91 2.05 5.30
CA ILE A 12 -2.79 1.67 4.19
C ILE A 12 -4.14 1.19 4.70
N LEU A 13 -5.21 1.85 4.22
CA LEU A 13 -6.58 1.35 4.32
C LEU A 13 -6.92 0.69 2.99
N ASN A 14 -6.68 -0.62 2.91
CA ASN A 14 -6.75 -1.39 1.69
C ASN A 14 -8.19 -1.78 1.35
N GLY A 15 -8.53 -1.68 0.08
CA GLY A 15 -9.87 -2.01 -0.38
C GLY A 15 -10.88 -0.90 -0.18
N PHE A 16 -12.15 -1.19 -0.51
CA PHE A 16 -13.25 -0.24 -0.34
C PHE A 16 -13.85 -0.40 1.06
N GLN A 17 -13.36 0.35 2.02
CA GLN A 17 -13.67 0.15 3.44
C GLN A 17 -14.96 0.84 3.92
N LYS A 18 -15.80 1.32 3.03
CA LYS A 18 -17.08 1.95 3.38
C LYS A 18 -18.03 0.97 4.07
N SER A 19 -18.02 -0.29 3.67
CA SER A 19 -18.78 -1.36 4.30
C SER A 19 -18.10 -2.70 4.06
N ILE A 20 -18.42 -3.71 4.86
CA ILE A 20 -17.86 -5.04 4.68
C ILE A 20 -18.27 -5.67 3.35
N ASN A 21 -19.50 -5.42 2.89
CA ASN A 21 -19.97 -5.93 1.61
C ASN A 21 -19.22 -5.30 0.44
N LEU A 22 -19.01 -3.99 0.46
CA LEU A 22 -18.24 -3.30 -0.57
C LEU A 22 -16.77 -3.74 -0.54
N TRP A 23 -16.22 -3.97 0.65
CA TRP A 23 -14.85 -4.45 0.79
C TRP A 23 -14.66 -5.84 0.17
N LYS A 24 -15.58 -6.77 0.45
CA LYS A 24 -15.52 -8.14 -0.11
C LYS A 24 -15.75 -8.16 -1.62
N ASN A 25 -16.62 -7.31 -2.13
CA ASN A 25 -17.01 -7.32 -3.54
C ASN A 25 -16.02 -6.64 -4.46
N ASN A 26 -15.24 -5.69 -3.97
CA ASN A 26 -14.19 -5.02 -4.73
C ASN A 26 -12.84 -5.68 -4.51
N SER A 27 -11.97 -5.60 -5.49
CA SER A 27 -10.61 -6.13 -5.36
C SER A 27 -9.76 -5.27 -4.45
N ARG A 28 -8.80 -5.88 -3.78
CA ARG A 28 -7.87 -5.24 -2.85
C ARG A 28 -6.45 -5.54 -3.29
N VAL A 29 -5.51 -4.69 -2.90
CA VAL A 29 -4.10 -4.92 -3.24
C VAL A 29 -3.55 -6.06 -2.39
N LYS A 30 -2.90 -7.02 -3.02
CA LYS A 30 -2.15 -8.07 -2.34
C LYS A 30 -0.69 -7.71 -2.22
N THR A 31 -0.09 -7.26 -3.31
CA THR A 31 1.34 -6.99 -3.35
C THR A 31 1.61 -5.67 -4.06
N PHE A 32 2.40 -4.82 -3.43
CA PHE A 32 3.02 -3.67 -4.08
C PHE A 32 4.46 -3.97 -4.43
N LYS A 33 4.91 -3.52 -5.60
CA LYS A 33 6.32 -3.38 -5.89
C LYS A 33 6.74 -1.97 -5.49
N VAL A 34 7.74 -1.86 -4.64
CA VAL A 34 8.16 -0.59 -4.05
C VAL A 34 9.43 -0.11 -4.72
N TYR A 35 9.43 1.15 -5.12
CA TYR A 35 10.58 1.82 -5.73
C TYR A 35 10.98 3.02 -4.88
N ALA A 36 12.26 3.21 -4.70
CA ALA A 36 12.83 4.43 -4.13
C ALA A 36 13.64 5.13 -5.22
N ASP A 37 13.26 6.35 -5.59
CA ASP A 37 13.88 7.14 -6.66
C ASP A 37 14.04 6.33 -7.97
N ASN A 38 12.97 5.62 -8.35
CA ASN A 38 12.89 4.75 -9.52
C ASN A 38 13.74 3.48 -9.47
N ILE A 39 14.31 3.16 -8.31
CA ILE A 39 15.06 1.92 -8.11
C ILE A 39 14.16 0.94 -7.36
N PRO A 40 13.89 -0.26 -7.93
CA PRO A 40 13.10 -1.25 -7.22
C PRO A 40 13.84 -1.74 -5.98
N ILE A 41 13.17 -1.73 -4.83
CA ILE A 41 13.79 -2.11 -3.55
C ILE A 41 13.18 -3.35 -2.92
N CYS A 42 11.87 -3.56 -3.05
CA CYS A 42 11.22 -4.73 -2.45
C CYS A 42 9.81 -4.95 -3.00
N PHE A 43 9.27 -6.11 -2.66
CA PHE A 43 7.84 -6.41 -2.78
C PHE A 43 7.23 -6.33 -1.37
N LEU A 44 6.08 -5.70 -1.27
CA LEU A 44 5.37 -5.51 -0.01
C LEU A 44 4.04 -6.25 -0.10
N GLU A 45 3.91 -7.33 0.68
CA GLU A 45 2.67 -8.10 0.71
C GLU A 45 1.78 -7.60 1.84
N LEU A 46 0.52 -7.31 1.50
CA LEU A 46 -0.50 -6.85 2.46
C LEU A 46 -1.37 -8.01 2.90
N GLU A 47 -1.84 -7.95 4.14
CA GLU A 47 -2.84 -8.88 4.61
C GLU A 47 -4.21 -8.52 4.04
N ASP A 48 -5.06 -9.52 3.83
CA ASP A 48 -6.43 -9.32 3.31
C ASP A 48 -7.38 -9.06 4.48
N ILE A 49 -7.23 -7.90 5.09
CA ILE A 49 -8.01 -7.47 6.26
C ILE A 49 -8.54 -6.06 6.08
N MET A 50 -9.66 -5.78 6.73
CA MET A 50 -10.15 -4.42 6.90
C MET A 50 -9.35 -3.73 8.00
N GLY A 51 -9.39 -2.40 8.02
CA GLY A 51 -8.63 -1.59 8.97
C GLY A 51 -7.30 -1.14 8.40
N CYS A 52 -6.56 -0.40 9.19
CA CYS A 52 -5.29 0.17 8.75
C CYS A 52 -4.14 -0.81 8.96
N GLN A 53 -3.30 -0.97 7.95
CA GLN A 53 -2.06 -1.72 8.04
C GLN A 53 -0.90 -0.74 8.08
N TYR A 54 0.06 -1.00 8.95
CA TYR A 54 1.23 -0.15 9.16
C TYR A 54 2.48 -0.95 8.79
N ILE A 55 3.28 -0.43 7.87
CA ILE A 55 4.49 -1.11 7.42
C ILE A 55 5.66 -0.14 7.52
N ASP A 56 6.65 -0.48 8.34
CA ASP A 56 7.85 0.31 8.50
C ASP A 56 8.90 -0.14 7.47
N LEU A 57 9.31 0.80 6.62
CA LEU A 57 10.31 0.55 5.59
C LEU A 57 11.67 1.17 5.93
N SER A 58 11.88 1.59 7.17
CA SER A 58 13.11 2.31 7.56
C SER A 58 14.39 1.51 7.28
N ASP A 59 14.35 0.18 7.39
CA ASP A 59 15.49 -0.69 7.12
C ASP A 59 15.75 -0.90 5.62
N LEU A 60 14.78 -0.60 4.77
CA LEU A 60 14.86 -0.84 3.34
C LEU A 60 15.10 0.42 2.53
N ILE A 61 14.66 1.57 3.05
CA ILE A 61 14.77 2.85 2.38
C ILE A 61 15.79 3.70 3.15
N GLY A 62 16.92 3.97 2.52
CA GLY A 62 17.96 4.78 3.12
C GLY A 62 17.58 6.26 3.20
N PRO A 63 18.29 7.03 4.02
CA PRO A 63 18.14 8.48 4.06
C PRO A 63 18.49 9.08 2.69
N GLY A 64 17.76 10.09 2.27
CA GLY A 64 17.98 10.75 1.00
C GLY A 64 17.11 10.30 -0.14
N ALA A 65 16.28 9.28 0.04
CA ALA A 65 15.25 8.94 -0.96
C ALA A 65 14.20 10.07 -1.00
N GLU A 66 13.93 10.58 -2.20
CA GLU A 66 12.99 11.69 -2.38
C GLU A 66 11.61 11.23 -2.79
N ILE A 67 11.52 10.18 -3.59
CA ILE A 67 10.26 9.70 -4.15
C ILE A 67 10.10 8.22 -3.87
N ILE A 68 8.97 7.86 -3.29
CA ILE A 68 8.55 6.46 -3.13
C ILE A 68 7.42 6.20 -4.10
N ARG A 69 7.58 5.18 -4.94
CA ARG A 69 6.54 4.75 -5.87
C ARG A 69 6.06 3.36 -5.50
N LEU A 70 4.75 3.20 -5.43
CA LEU A 70 4.10 1.92 -5.18
C LEU A 70 3.38 1.49 -6.45
N GLU A 71 3.75 0.33 -6.97
CA GLU A 71 3.13 -0.26 -8.14
C GLU A 71 2.30 -1.47 -7.70
N ILE A 72 1.04 -1.52 -8.13
CA ILE A 72 0.19 -2.66 -7.83
C ILE A 72 0.70 -3.84 -8.66
N TYR A 73 1.16 -4.88 -7.98
CA TYR A 73 1.76 -6.05 -8.60
C TYR A 73 0.80 -7.24 -8.61
N ASP A 74 0.07 -7.44 -7.51
CA ASP A 74 -0.89 -8.52 -7.38
C ASP A 74 -2.08 -8.07 -6.52
N VAL A 75 -3.23 -8.73 -6.68
CA VAL A 75 -4.47 -8.35 -6.03
C VAL A 75 -5.18 -9.54 -5.41
N TYR A 76 -5.93 -9.28 -4.33
CA TYR A 76 -6.97 -10.16 -3.85
C TYR A 76 -8.23 -9.85 -4.65
N ARG A 77 -8.74 -10.84 -5.35
CA ARG A 77 -9.88 -10.65 -6.25
C ARG A 77 -11.16 -10.41 -5.46
N GLY A 78 -11.89 -9.36 -5.82
CA GLY A 78 -13.22 -9.12 -5.29
C GLY A 78 -14.21 -10.17 -5.73
N GLU A 79 -15.23 -10.43 -4.93
CA GLU A 79 -16.24 -11.44 -5.24
C GLU A 79 -17.14 -11.01 -6.40
N LYS A 80 -17.32 -9.71 -6.60
CA LYS A 80 -18.26 -9.19 -7.58
C LYS A 80 -17.60 -8.35 -8.67
N TRP A 81 -16.64 -7.49 -8.30
CA TRP A 81 -16.02 -6.55 -9.24
C TRP A 81 -14.50 -6.71 -9.28
N LYS A 82 -13.95 -6.43 -10.48
CA LYS A 82 -12.49 -6.47 -10.70
C LYS A 82 -11.80 -5.18 -10.27
N ASP A 83 -12.55 -4.11 -10.03
CA ASP A 83 -11.99 -2.81 -9.68
C ASP A 83 -11.16 -2.91 -8.40
N VAL A 84 -9.92 -2.42 -8.46
CA VAL A 84 -9.03 -2.40 -7.30
C VAL A 84 -9.23 -1.08 -6.57
N CYS A 85 -9.54 -1.17 -5.29
CA CYS A 85 -9.80 0.00 -4.45
C CYS A 85 -8.77 0.12 -3.34
N ILE A 86 -8.40 1.35 -3.02
CA ILE A 86 -7.60 1.72 -1.85
C ILE A 86 -8.33 2.90 -1.22
N SER A 87 -8.78 2.74 0.03
CA SER A 87 -9.51 3.80 0.72
C SER A 87 -8.61 4.95 1.13
N ASP A 88 -7.40 4.65 1.59
CA ASP A 88 -6.41 5.67 1.94
C ASP A 88 -5.01 5.08 1.97
N ILE A 89 -4.02 5.91 1.73
CA ILE A 89 -2.61 5.57 1.86
C ILE A 89 -1.83 6.84 2.22
N PHE A 90 -1.03 6.76 3.28
CA PHE A 90 -0.24 7.91 3.70
C PHE A 90 1.02 7.46 4.44
N PHE A 91 1.99 8.36 4.52
CA PHE A 91 3.26 8.11 5.19
C PHE A 91 3.30 8.80 6.54
N SER A 92 3.93 8.15 7.52
CA SER A 92 4.17 8.72 8.83
C SER A 92 5.58 8.39 9.32
N SER A 93 6.05 9.12 10.31
CA SER A 93 7.35 8.86 10.92
C SER A 93 7.27 7.68 11.88
N ALA A 94 8.33 6.85 11.90
CA ALA A 94 8.48 5.78 12.87
C ALA A 94 8.95 6.37 14.22
N GLY A 95 8.24 6.06 15.25
CA GLY A 95 8.58 6.48 16.61
C GLY A 95 7.78 7.66 17.10
#